data_3fe113f6e57718364eedac1ad67cecf7
#
_entry.id   3fe113f6e57718364eedac1ad67cecf7
#
_cell.length_a   1.000
_cell.length_b   1.000
_cell.length_c   1.000
_cell.angle_alpha   90.00
_cell.angle_beta   90.00
_cell.angle_gamma   90.00
#
_symmetry.space_group_name_H-M   'P 1'
#
loop_
_entity.id
_entity.type
_entity.pdbx_description
1 polymer ?
#
loop_
_entity_poly.entity_id
_entity_poly.type
_entity_poly.pdbx_seq_one_letter_code
_entity_poly.pdbx_strand_id
1 'polypeptide(L)'
;MILHSRQNGVLRRIALSFTALLSVVLLGACRVDSVVTLSVEPNGTGTLAVVTTVDAEVVARVPNIAQDLSFEDAKNAGWKVSEVGTTEEGGLQVRVAHSFANEEEATALLGQLSGEFGPFKNFSLLREGKDTDSTWSLNGNLEVNGGLNAFADPALLDLIGGTPYSQALAESNQDVGQAVSILFQANLPGKVTSTNGTDNIGTLQWNVTFDGSTQSVSAVTQNTAVASTIARIFSPVLFWLLIIWLVFMAGFSGFVGYTRFRKSKRTPTA
;
A
#
# COMPACT_ATOMS: atom_id res chain seq x y z
N MET A 1 34.81 -15.12 59.96
CA MET A 1 33.66 -14.19 59.86
C MET A 1 33.92 -13.11 58.83
N ILE A 2 34.21 -13.44 57.55
CA ILE A 2 34.51 -12.47 56.45
C ILE A 2 34.01 -12.99 55.08
N LEU A 3 32.91 -13.70 55.00
CA LEU A 3 32.38 -14.21 53.69
C LEU A 3 31.00 -13.68 53.29
N HIS A 4 30.38 -12.81 54.08
CA HIS A 4 29.00 -12.31 53.77
C HIS A 4 28.95 -10.94 53.08
N SER A 5 30.07 -10.22 52.98
CA SER A 5 30.09 -8.83 52.45
C SER A 5 30.21 -8.74 50.93
N ARG A 6 30.72 -9.77 50.22
CA ARG A 6 30.93 -9.71 48.77
C ARG A 6 29.69 -10.02 47.91
N GLN A 7 28.76 -10.83 48.43
CA GLN A 7 27.55 -11.19 47.66
C GLN A 7 26.56 -10.04 47.51
N ASN A 8 26.44 -9.17 48.50
CA ASN A 8 25.52 -8.03 48.44
C ASN A 8 25.94 -6.94 47.42
N GLY A 9 27.25 -6.85 47.14
CA GLY A 9 27.75 -5.89 46.15
C GLY A 9 27.47 -6.29 44.69
N VAL A 10 27.48 -7.59 44.38
CA VAL A 10 27.21 -8.10 43.04
C VAL A 10 25.72 -8.06 42.72
N LEU A 11 24.86 -8.49 43.66
CA LEU A 11 23.40 -8.40 43.52
C LEU A 11 22.92 -6.96 43.39
N ARG A 12 23.51 -6.00 44.11
CA ARG A 12 23.16 -4.57 43.99
C ARG A 12 23.62 -3.98 42.67
N ARG A 13 24.75 -4.41 42.10
CA ARG A 13 25.20 -3.97 40.75
C ARG A 13 24.34 -4.56 39.64
N ILE A 14 23.91 -5.81 39.76
CA ILE A 14 22.98 -6.46 38.80
C ILE A 14 21.60 -5.80 38.88
N ALA A 15 21.09 -5.51 40.06
CA ALA A 15 19.81 -4.81 40.23
C ALA A 15 19.86 -3.38 39.65
N LEU A 16 20.95 -2.63 39.89
CA LEU A 16 21.12 -1.28 39.30
C LEU A 16 21.27 -1.32 37.77
N SER A 17 21.94 -2.33 37.20
CA SER A 17 22.07 -2.51 35.76
C SER A 17 20.73 -2.89 35.11
N PHE A 18 19.93 -3.71 35.79
CA PHE A 18 18.60 -4.09 35.31
C PHE A 18 17.60 -2.93 35.37
N THR A 19 17.67 -2.10 36.43
CA THR A 19 16.85 -0.88 36.56
C THR A 19 17.24 0.16 35.54
N ALA A 20 18.55 0.33 35.24
CA ALA A 20 19.04 1.23 34.17
C ALA A 20 18.65 0.73 32.78
N LEU A 21 18.69 -0.58 32.55
CA LEU A 21 18.25 -1.18 31.26
C LEU A 21 16.72 -1.05 31.08
N LEU A 22 15.94 -1.23 32.15
CA LEU A 22 14.49 -1.04 32.14
C LEU A 22 14.10 0.43 31.92
N SER A 23 14.89 1.38 32.47
CA SER A 23 14.67 2.83 32.25
C SER A 23 14.97 3.27 30.80
N VAL A 24 15.89 2.62 30.11
CA VAL A 24 16.18 2.90 28.68
C VAL A 24 15.07 2.39 27.77
N VAL A 25 14.36 1.33 28.15
CA VAL A 25 13.19 0.80 27.42
C VAL A 25 11.96 1.68 27.58
N LEU A 26 11.91 2.51 28.65
CA LEU A 26 10.79 3.44 28.92
C LEU A 26 10.95 4.84 28.30
N LEU A 27 12.04 5.08 27.54
CA LEU A 27 12.18 6.26 26.68
C LEU A 27 11.54 5.96 25.30
N GLY A 28 10.32 5.44 25.32
CA GLY A 28 9.46 5.40 24.16
C GLY A 28 9.24 6.83 23.67
N ALA A 29 9.86 7.19 22.55
CA ALA A 29 9.57 8.47 21.92
C ALA A 29 8.08 8.49 21.60
N CYS A 30 7.37 9.55 21.99
CA CYS A 30 6.02 9.82 21.51
C CYS A 30 5.97 9.57 20.01
N ARG A 31 5.13 8.65 19.57
CA ARG A 31 5.10 8.23 18.17
C ARG A 31 3.72 8.34 17.58
N VAL A 32 3.70 8.88 16.37
CA VAL A 32 2.52 8.93 15.51
C VAL A 32 2.86 8.23 14.22
N ASP A 33 2.21 7.11 13.96
CA ASP A 33 2.38 6.32 12.74
C ASP A 33 1.19 6.50 11.83
N SER A 34 1.42 6.87 10.58
CA SER A 34 0.39 6.98 9.56
C SER A 34 0.68 6.05 8.39
N VAL A 35 -0.27 5.22 8.03
CA VAL A 35 -0.20 4.34 6.86
C VAL A 35 -1.21 4.83 5.85
N VAL A 36 -0.73 5.28 4.69
CA VAL A 36 -1.56 5.68 3.55
C VAL A 36 -1.58 4.54 2.56
N THR A 37 -2.75 3.98 2.29
CA THR A 37 -2.92 2.82 1.41
C THR A 37 -3.79 3.16 0.22
N LEU A 38 -3.23 3.07 -0.98
CA LEU A 38 -3.93 3.10 -2.25
C LEU A 38 -4.22 1.66 -2.68
N SER A 39 -5.50 1.28 -2.73
CA SER A 39 -5.93 -0.04 -3.21
C SER A 39 -6.76 0.11 -4.47
N VAL A 40 -6.28 -0.48 -5.58
CA VAL A 40 -6.89 -0.39 -6.90
C VAL A 40 -7.42 -1.74 -7.31
N GLU A 41 -8.66 -1.77 -7.79
CA GLU A 41 -9.30 -2.97 -8.33
C GLU A 41 -9.06 -3.07 -9.86
N PRO A 42 -9.13 -4.29 -10.44
CA PRO A 42 -8.90 -4.47 -11.88
C PRO A 42 -9.80 -3.64 -12.80
N ASN A 43 -11.00 -3.29 -12.35
CA ASN A 43 -11.95 -2.46 -13.08
C ASN A 43 -11.64 -0.95 -13.02
N GLY A 44 -10.66 -0.52 -12.22
CA GLY A 44 -10.26 0.88 -12.05
C GLY A 44 -10.84 1.56 -10.83
N THR A 45 -11.81 0.94 -10.16
CA THR A 45 -12.31 1.45 -8.88
C THR A 45 -11.33 1.16 -7.76
N GLY A 46 -11.51 1.79 -6.61
CA GLY A 46 -10.67 1.47 -5.47
C GLY A 46 -10.93 2.31 -4.24
N THR A 47 -9.97 2.31 -3.34
CA THR A 47 -10.04 3.03 -2.08
C THR A 47 -8.68 3.63 -1.73
N LEU A 48 -8.67 4.89 -1.33
CA LEU A 48 -7.55 5.54 -0.66
C LEU A 48 -7.89 5.63 0.83
N ALA A 49 -7.03 5.07 1.68
CA ALA A 49 -7.24 5.03 3.12
C ALA A 49 -6.01 5.54 3.86
N VAL A 50 -6.25 6.28 4.93
CA VAL A 50 -5.24 6.71 5.89
C VAL A 50 -5.59 6.10 7.24
N VAL A 51 -4.66 5.37 7.82
CA VAL A 51 -4.77 4.86 9.19
C VAL A 51 -3.70 5.54 10.01
N THR A 52 -4.10 6.32 10.99
CA THR A 52 -3.18 6.98 11.91
C THR A 52 -3.30 6.34 13.28
N THR A 53 -2.16 5.96 13.84
CA THR A 53 -2.03 5.39 15.18
C THR A 53 -1.16 6.32 16.02
N VAL A 54 -1.63 6.66 17.19
CA VAL A 54 -0.95 7.49 18.17
C VAL A 54 -0.66 6.62 19.38
N ASP A 55 0.56 6.63 19.89
CA ASP A 55 0.94 5.80 21.03
C ASP A 55 0.32 6.27 22.35
N ALA A 56 0.37 5.40 23.36
CA ALA A 56 -0.18 5.66 24.70
C ALA A 56 0.51 6.82 25.40
N GLU A 57 1.78 7.09 25.09
CA GLU A 57 2.54 8.17 25.72
C GLU A 57 2.04 9.55 25.24
N VAL A 58 1.72 9.67 23.95
CA VAL A 58 1.09 10.88 23.40
C VAL A 58 -0.29 11.09 24.03
N VAL A 59 -1.09 10.03 24.13
CA VAL A 59 -2.42 10.09 24.76
C VAL A 59 -2.33 10.53 26.21
N ALA A 60 -1.35 10.04 26.96
CA ALA A 60 -1.14 10.43 28.34
C ALA A 60 -0.74 11.91 28.49
N ARG A 61 -0.03 12.48 27.51
CA ARG A 61 0.38 13.91 27.50
C ARG A 61 -0.76 14.83 27.04
N VAL A 62 -1.66 14.34 26.19
CA VAL A 62 -2.80 15.07 25.64
C VAL A 62 -4.10 14.30 25.91
N PRO A 63 -4.62 14.32 27.15
CA PRO A 63 -5.72 13.41 27.56
C PRO A 63 -7.02 13.58 26.78
N ASN A 64 -7.28 14.74 26.19
CA ASN A 64 -8.51 15.05 25.45
C ASN A 64 -8.32 14.91 23.92
N ILE A 65 -7.19 14.37 23.45
CA ILE A 65 -6.87 14.30 22.02
C ILE A 65 -8.01 13.66 21.19
N ALA A 66 -8.66 12.62 21.72
CA ALA A 66 -9.75 11.93 21.01
C ALA A 66 -11.00 12.81 20.83
N GLN A 67 -11.29 13.70 21.79
CA GLN A 67 -12.42 14.61 21.73
C GLN A 67 -12.11 15.87 20.89
N ASP A 68 -10.83 16.30 20.91
CA ASP A 68 -10.38 17.52 20.23
C ASP A 68 -10.17 17.27 18.72
N LEU A 69 -10.03 16.01 18.28
CA LEU A 69 -9.94 15.67 16.89
C LEU A 69 -11.27 15.91 16.16
N SER A 70 -11.30 16.85 15.22
CA SER A 70 -12.44 17.11 14.35
C SER A 70 -12.14 16.59 12.94
N PHE A 71 -13.08 15.83 12.40
CA PHE A 71 -13.02 15.29 11.02
C PHE A 71 -14.20 15.78 10.17
N GLU A 72 -14.85 16.86 10.57
CA GLU A 72 -16.03 17.38 9.87
C GLU A 72 -15.71 17.79 8.44
N ASP A 73 -14.56 18.44 8.20
CA ASP A 73 -14.11 18.83 6.86
C ASP A 73 -13.85 17.61 5.97
N ALA A 74 -13.23 16.57 6.52
CA ALA A 74 -13.03 15.32 5.80
C ALA A 74 -14.37 14.65 5.44
N LYS A 75 -15.33 14.60 6.39
CA LYS A 75 -16.67 14.07 6.13
C LYS A 75 -17.40 14.87 5.08
N ASN A 76 -17.33 16.21 5.13
CA ASN A 76 -17.93 17.11 4.15
C ASN A 76 -17.31 16.95 2.75
N ALA A 77 -16.02 16.58 2.69
CA ALA A 77 -15.32 16.24 1.45
C ALA A 77 -15.56 14.78 0.97
N GLY A 78 -16.47 14.04 1.63
CA GLY A 78 -16.87 12.69 1.21
C GLY A 78 -16.04 11.54 1.81
N TRP A 79 -15.09 11.85 2.72
CA TRP A 79 -14.33 10.82 3.40
C TRP A 79 -15.14 10.12 4.48
N LYS A 80 -15.01 8.82 4.56
CA LYS A 80 -15.57 8.00 5.65
C LYS A 80 -14.55 7.92 6.77
N VAL A 81 -14.95 8.41 7.94
CA VAL A 81 -14.12 8.41 9.14
C VAL A 81 -14.64 7.36 10.10
N SER A 82 -13.76 6.45 10.56
CA SER A 82 -14.10 5.52 11.64
C SER A 82 -14.20 6.27 12.97
N GLU A 83 -14.85 5.66 13.94
CA GLU A 83 -14.72 6.12 15.33
C GLU A 83 -13.26 6.01 15.78
N VAL A 84 -12.82 6.95 16.62
CA VAL A 84 -11.50 6.89 17.24
C VAL A 84 -11.50 5.72 18.22
N GLY A 85 -10.70 4.71 17.90
CA GLY A 85 -10.58 3.50 18.72
C GLY A 85 -9.35 3.54 19.61
N THR A 86 -9.39 2.85 20.75
CA THR A 86 -8.22 2.64 21.61
C THR A 86 -7.48 1.38 21.16
N THR A 87 -6.15 1.45 21.04
CA THR A 87 -5.30 0.28 20.74
C THR A 87 -5.11 -0.59 21.99
N GLU A 88 -4.65 -1.83 21.80
CA GLU A 88 -4.36 -2.76 22.92
C GLU A 88 -3.29 -2.20 23.88
N GLU A 89 -2.36 -1.39 23.34
CA GLU A 89 -1.30 -0.74 24.11
C GLU A 89 -1.74 0.56 24.77
N GLY A 90 -3.02 0.95 24.65
CA GLY A 90 -3.57 2.16 25.24
C GLY A 90 -3.39 3.44 24.41
N GLY A 91 -2.93 3.31 23.18
CA GLY A 91 -2.89 4.39 22.20
C GLY A 91 -4.24 4.64 21.54
N LEU A 92 -4.27 5.50 20.53
CA LEU A 92 -5.47 5.79 19.72
C LEU A 92 -5.23 5.43 18.27
N GLN A 93 -6.29 5.00 17.59
CA GLN A 93 -6.27 4.76 16.14
C GLN A 93 -7.51 5.35 15.49
N VAL A 94 -7.32 5.99 14.34
CA VAL A 94 -8.41 6.46 13.47
C VAL A 94 -8.14 6.03 12.04
N ARG A 95 -9.20 5.68 11.32
CA ARG A 95 -9.13 5.38 9.89
C ARG A 95 -10.01 6.36 9.13
N VAL A 96 -9.44 6.97 8.09
CA VAL A 96 -10.13 7.84 7.16
C VAL A 96 -9.99 7.21 5.76
N ALA A 97 -11.09 7.07 5.01
CA ALA A 97 -11.06 6.40 3.71
C ALA A 97 -12.01 7.05 2.71
N HIS A 98 -11.59 7.13 1.45
CA HIS A 98 -12.42 7.59 0.33
C HIS A 98 -12.36 6.55 -0.80
N SER A 99 -13.53 6.22 -1.38
CA SER A 99 -13.59 5.36 -2.56
C SER A 99 -13.46 6.21 -3.82
N PHE A 100 -12.88 5.67 -4.87
CA PHE A 100 -12.78 6.31 -6.18
C PHE A 100 -13.31 5.38 -7.28
N ALA A 101 -13.78 5.97 -8.37
CA ALA A 101 -14.38 5.26 -9.48
C ALA A 101 -13.40 5.01 -10.65
N ASN A 102 -12.29 5.75 -10.71
CA ASN A 102 -11.29 5.69 -11.79
C ASN A 102 -9.94 6.23 -11.33
N GLU A 103 -8.93 6.10 -12.19
CA GLU A 103 -7.54 6.52 -11.96
C GLU A 103 -7.36 8.03 -11.82
N GLU A 104 -8.16 8.84 -12.50
CA GLU A 104 -8.11 10.30 -12.39
C GLU A 104 -8.59 10.74 -10.99
N GLU A 105 -9.67 10.13 -10.49
CA GLU A 105 -10.18 10.42 -9.15
C GLU A 105 -9.18 9.96 -8.07
N ALA A 106 -8.53 8.80 -8.25
CA ALA A 106 -7.47 8.35 -7.36
C ALA A 106 -6.30 9.35 -7.30
N THR A 107 -5.89 9.86 -8.45
CA THR A 107 -4.85 10.90 -8.58
C THR A 107 -5.26 12.19 -7.85
N ALA A 108 -6.51 12.64 -8.03
CA ALA A 108 -7.03 13.82 -7.36
C ALA A 108 -7.09 13.66 -5.83
N LEU A 109 -7.50 12.48 -5.34
CA LEU A 109 -7.54 12.18 -3.91
C LEU A 109 -6.14 12.18 -3.28
N LEU A 110 -5.12 11.62 -3.95
CA LEU A 110 -3.74 11.70 -3.50
C LEU A 110 -3.26 13.15 -3.40
N GLY A 111 -3.65 14.01 -4.35
CA GLY A 111 -3.41 15.44 -4.29
C GLY A 111 -4.09 16.13 -3.11
N GLN A 112 -5.29 15.72 -2.73
CA GLN A 112 -6.02 16.27 -1.57
C GLN A 112 -5.37 15.95 -0.22
N LEU A 113 -4.66 14.81 -0.11
CA LEU A 113 -3.91 14.46 1.10
C LEU A 113 -2.66 15.32 1.29
N SER A 114 -2.27 16.05 0.24
CA SER A 114 -1.09 16.91 0.25
C SER A 114 -1.54 18.37 0.25
N GLY A 115 -1.29 19.10 1.31
CA GLY A 115 -1.22 20.55 1.26
C GLY A 115 0.02 21.02 0.47
N GLU A 116 0.30 22.32 0.51
CA GLU A 116 1.46 22.92 -0.16
C GLU A 116 2.79 22.24 0.25
N PHE A 117 2.92 21.81 1.49
CA PHE A 117 4.12 21.19 2.06
C PHE A 117 3.97 19.71 2.35
N GLY A 118 2.82 19.13 2.03
CA GLY A 118 2.48 17.73 2.35
C GLY A 118 3.20 16.67 1.52
N PRO A 119 3.11 15.40 1.90
CA PRO A 119 4.02 14.37 1.46
C PRO A 119 3.84 13.91 0.01
N PHE A 120 2.66 14.08 -0.60
CA PHE A 120 2.35 13.51 -1.92
C PHE A 120 2.45 14.58 -3.01
N LYS A 121 3.52 14.57 -3.81
CA LYS A 121 3.77 15.55 -4.89
C LYS A 121 3.69 14.90 -6.26
N ASN A 122 2.98 15.53 -7.18
CA ASN A 122 2.91 15.13 -8.60
C ASN A 122 2.55 13.65 -8.80
N PHE A 123 1.69 13.11 -7.93
CA PHE A 123 1.22 11.75 -8.10
C PHE A 123 0.33 11.62 -9.32
N SER A 124 0.49 10.52 -10.04
CA SER A 124 -0.40 10.10 -11.12
C SER A 124 -0.55 8.59 -11.13
N LEU A 125 -1.79 8.14 -11.23
CA LEU A 125 -2.14 6.75 -11.49
C LEU A 125 -2.66 6.68 -12.92
N LEU A 126 -2.05 5.86 -13.75
CA LEU A 126 -2.42 5.67 -15.15
C LEU A 126 -2.75 4.22 -15.41
N ARG A 127 -3.73 4.00 -16.28
CA ARG A 127 -4.15 2.69 -16.74
C ARG A 127 -4.12 2.64 -18.26
N GLU A 128 -3.43 1.66 -18.80
CA GLU A 128 -3.49 1.30 -20.21
C GLU A 128 -4.18 -0.06 -20.38
N GLY A 129 -5.14 -0.16 -21.27
CA GLY A 129 -5.95 -1.37 -21.45
C GLY A 129 -7.27 -1.34 -20.69
N LYS A 130 -7.92 -2.49 -20.54
CA LYS A 130 -9.23 -2.61 -19.87
C LYS A 130 -9.29 -3.84 -18.97
N ASP A 131 -10.02 -3.69 -17.87
CA ASP A 131 -10.34 -4.75 -16.92
C ASP A 131 -9.13 -5.63 -16.55
N THR A 132 -9.20 -6.91 -16.91
CA THR A 132 -8.17 -7.90 -16.61
C THR A 132 -7.06 -7.99 -17.65
N ASP A 133 -6.98 -7.07 -18.61
CA ASP A 133 -5.86 -6.95 -19.56
C ASP A 133 -5.41 -5.48 -19.60
N SER A 134 -4.70 -5.09 -18.55
CA SER A 134 -4.31 -3.71 -18.32
C SER A 134 -2.92 -3.61 -17.70
N THR A 135 -2.23 -2.53 -18.04
CA THR A 135 -0.98 -2.10 -17.41
C THR A 135 -1.28 -0.89 -16.52
N TRP A 136 -0.82 -0.94 -15.30
CA TRP A 136 -0.98 0.13 -14.34
C TRP A 136 0.37 0.78 -14.07
N SER A 137 0.41 2.10 -14.06
CA SER A 137 1.61 2.89 -13.78
C SER A 137 1.29 3.91 -12.68
N LEU A 138 2.00 3.80 -11.56
CA LEU A 138 1.95 4.75 -10.47
C LEU A 138 3.28 5.52 -10.44
N ASN A 139 3.20 6.84 -10.53
CA ASN A 139 4.36 7.71 -10.43
C ASN A 139 4.07 8.87 -9.50
N GLY A 140 5.11 9.41 -8.87
CA GLY A 140 5.00 10.56 -7.98
C GLY A 140 6.27 10.80 -7.18
N ASN A 141 6.18 11.74 -6.25
CA ASN A 141 7.26 12.03 -5.32
C ASN A 141 6.72 12.11 -3.91
N LEU A 142 7.47 11.56 -2.97
CA LEU A 142 7.25 11.74 -1.54
C LEU A 142 8.27 12.76 -1.03
N GLU A 143 7.77 13.81 -0.38
CA GLU A 143 8.59 14.91 0.10
C GLU A 143 7.87 15.63 1.24
N VAL A 144 8.55 15.81 2.38
CA VAL A 144 8.06 16.60 3.50
C VAL A 144 9.01 17.75 3.73
N ASN A 145 8.56 18.95 3.36
CA ASN A 145 9.32 20.20 3.58
C ASN A 145 8.77 20.94 4.80
N GLY A 146 9.67 21.42 5.67
CA GLY A 146 9.29 22.20 6.84
C GLY A 146 8.90 21.38 8.08
N GLY A 147 9.21 20.07 8.12
CA GLY A 147 8.97 19.22 9.28
C GLY A 147 7.47 19.14 9.63
N LEU A 148 7.11 19.41 10.90
CA LEU A 148 5.70 19.38 11.34
C LEU A 148 4.83 20.49 10.72
N ASN A 149 5.45 21.59 10.26
CA ASN A 149 4.70 22.66 9.59
C ASN A 149 4.04 22.16 8.28
N ALA A 150 4.57 21.08 7.70
CA ALA A 150 3.98 20.47 6.51
C ALA A 150 2.57 19.95 6.70
N PHE A 151 2.16 19.72 7.96
CA PHE A 151 0.85 19.18 8.34
C PHE A 151 -0.07 20.22 8.99
N ALA A 152 0.39 21.46 9.13
CA ALA A 152 -0.38 22.54 9.71
C ALA A 152 -1.05 23.40 8.62
N ASP A 153 -2.24 23.89 8.92
CA ASP A 153 -2.90 24.87 8.06
C ASP A 153 -2.07 26.16 8.01
N PRO A 154 -1.66 26.64 6.81
CA PRO A 154 -0.88 27.86 6.66
C PRO A 154 -1.55 29.09 7.30
N ALA A 155 -2.89 29.21 7.17
CA ALA A 155 -3.62 30.32 7.75
C ALA A 155 -3.63 30.27 9.29
N LEU A 156 -3.64 29.05 9.86
CA LEU A 156 -3.49 28.85 11.30
C LEU A 156 -2.07 29.19 11.77
N LEU A 157 -1.06 28.78 11.03
CA LEU A 157 0.34 29.10 11.34
C LEU A 157 0.61 30.60 11.35
N ASP A 158 0.05 31.35 10.40
CA ASP A 158 0.15 32.81 10.34
C ASP A 158 -0.55 33.47 11.53
N LEU A 159 -1.72 32.94 11.95
CA LEU A 159 -2.51 33.49 13.04
C LEU A 159 -1.83 33.32 14.42
N ILE A 160 -1.18 32.17 14.64
CA ILE A 160 -0.59 31.81 15.93
C ILE A 160 0.93 32.04 16.00
N GLY A 161 1.54 32.51 14.89
CA GLY A 161 2.96 32.82 14.83
C GLY A 161 3.89 31.61 14.84
N GLY A 162 3.40 30.44 14.40
CA GLY A 162 4.14 29.19 14.32
C GLY A 162 3.36 28.01 14.84
N THR A 163 3.92 26.79 14.72
CA THR A 163 3.27 25.57 15.22
C THR A 163 3.22 25.56 16.76
N PRO A 164 2.06 25.27 17.36
CA PRO A 164 1.91 25.20 18.83
C PRO A 164 2.85 24.15 19.47
N TYR A 165 3.32 23.20 18.70
CA TYR A 165 4.17 22.11 19.14
C TYR A 165 5.66 22.32 18.86
N SER A 166 6.04 23.38 18.12
CA SER A 166 7.44 23.63 17.76
C SER A 166 8.33 23.87 18.98
N GLN A 167 7.82 24.55 20.00
CA GLN A 167 8.55 24.77 21.26
C GLN A 167 8.70 23.47 22.06
N ALA A 168 7.63 22.69 22.21
CA ALA A 168 7.66 21.42 22.93
C ALA A 168 8.61 20.40 22.26
N LEU A 169 8.67 20.39 20.93
CA LEU A 169 9.62 19.57 20.17
C LEU A 169 11.05 20.06 20.29
N ALA A 170 11.29 21.38 20.20
CA ALA A 170 12.61 21.95 20.41
C ALA A 170 13.14 21.67 21.83
N GLU A 171 12.28 21.75 22.84
CA GLU A 171 12.59 21.41 24.23
C GLU A 171 12.84 19.90 24.44
N SER A 172 12.17 19.03 23.68
CA SER A 172 12.36 17.57 23.76
C SER A 172 13.64 17.09 23.09
N ASN A 173 14.30 17.93 22.29
CA ASN A 173 15.48 17.56 21.48
C ASN A 173 15.26 16.32 20.59
N GLN A 174 13.99 16.05 20.23
CA GLN A 174 13.61 14.93 19.37
C GLN A 174 13.59 15.34 17.90
N ASP A 175 14.15 14.50 17.06
CA ASP A 175 14.01 14.62 15.61
C ASP A 175 12.56 14.26 15.22
N VAL A 176 11.93 15.13 14.41
CA VAL A 176 10.56 14.91 13.89
C VAL A 176 10.43 13.54 13.21
N GLY A 177 11.46 13.11 12.49
CA GLY A 177 11.49 11.81 11.83
C GLY A 177 11.48 10.61 12.78
N GLN A 178 11.78 10.82 14.09
CA GLN A 178 11.65 9.78 15.11
C GLN A 178 10.26 9.77 15.75
N ALA A 179 9.60 10.93 15.80
CA ALA A 179 8.28 11.09 16.42
C ALA A 179 7.13 10.80 15.45
N VAL A 180 7.33 10.98 14.15
CA VAL A 180 6.31 10.78 13.11
C VAL A 180 6.84 9.84 12.03
N SER A 181 6.03 8.87 11.65
CA SER A 181 6.31 7.96 10.54
C SER A 181 5.13 7.97 9.56
N ILE A 182 5.44 8.06 8.28
CA ILE A 182 4.45 7.91 7.22
C ILE A 182 4.93 6.80 6.28
N LEU A 183 4.08 5.79 6.12
CA LEU A 183 4.28 4.69 5.19
C LEU A 183 3.25 4.83 4.06
N PHE A 184 3.70 5.00 2.83
CA PHE A 184 2.84 4.90 1.66
C PHE A 184 2.84 3.47 1.14
N GLN A 185 1.64 2.92 0.91
CA GLN A 185 1.42 1.58 0.38
C GLN A 185 0.55 1.66 -0.86
N ALA A 186 0.87 0.86 -1.88
CA ALA A 186 0.05 0.72 -3.06
C ALA A 186 -0.20 -0.76 -3.39
N ASN A 187 -1.47 -1.12 -3.53
CA ASN A 187 -1.94 -2.41 -4.02
C ASN A 187 -2.51 -2.18 -5.41
N LEU A 188 -1.72 -2.52 -6.44
CA LEU A 188 -2.11 -2.36 -7.84
C LEU A 188 -2.51 -3.71 -8.44
N PRO A 189 -3.46 -3.76 -9.39
CA PRO A 189 -3.87 -5.00 -10.02
C PRO A 189 -2.74 -5.65 -10.83
N GLY A 190 -2.61 -6.95 -10.74
CA GLY A 190 -1.68 -7.73 -11.54
C GLY A 190 -0.31 -7.96 -10.90
N LYS A 191 0.63 -8.42 -11.74
CA LYS A 191 1.99 -8.73 -11.30
C LYS A 191 2.87 -7.49 -11.40
N VAL A 192 3.66 -7.20 -10.38
CA VAL A 192 4.67 -6.15 -10.39
C VAL A 192 5.73 -6.47 -11.45
N THR A 193 5.92 -5.57 -12.41
CA THR A 193 6.93 -5.68 -13.47
C THR A 193 8.13 -4.77 -13.21
N SER A 194 7.92 -3.64 -12.54
CA SER A 194 8.96 -2.70 -12.15
C SER A 194 8.50 -1.89 -10.95
N THR A 195 9.39 -1.62 -10.01
CA THR A 195 9.17 -0.70 -8.90
C THR A 195 10.50 -0.25 -8.30
N ASN A 196 10.52 0.93 -7.71
CA ASN A 196 11.59 1.39 -6.83
C ASN A 196 11.22 1.30 -5.34
N GLY A 197 10.00 0.84 -5.03
CA GLY A 197 9.55 0.55 -3.68
C GLY A 197 9.90 -0.87 -3.24
N THR A 198 9.66 -1.17 -1.97
CA THR A 198 9.76 -2.53 -1.43
C THR A 198 8.48 -3.30 -1.77
N ASP A 199 8.62 -4.43 -2.45
CA ASP A 199 7.49 -5.35 -2.70
C ASP A 199 7.35 -6.33 -1.54
N ASN A 200 6.26 -6.22 -0.82
CA ASN A 200 5.88 -7.14 0.26
C ASN A 200 4.62 -7.90 -0.16
N ILE A 201 4.84 -9.03 -0.85
CA ILE A 201 3.77 -9.95 -1.33
C ILE A 201 2.68 -9.18 -2.13
N GLY A 202 3.10 -8.34 -3.09
CA GLY A 202 2.21 -7.56 -3.95
C GLY A 202 1.76 -6.21 -3.38
N THR A 203 2.08 -5.91 -2.12
CA THR A 203 1.92 -4.57 -1.55
C THR A 203 3.22 -3.80 -1.70
N LEU A 204 3.20 -2.77 -2.52
CA LEU A 204 4.35 -1.89 -2.73
C LEU A 204 4.43 -0.85 -1.62
N GLN A 205 5.63 -0.59 -1.10
CA GLN A 205 5.83 0.24 0.09
C GLN A 205 6.95 1.25 -0.10
N TRP A 206 6.73 2.48 0.37
CA TRP A 206 7.69 3.58 0.44
C TRP A 206 7.57 4.29 1.78
N ASN A 207 8.69 4.49 2.46
CA ASN A 207 8.72 5.29 3.69
C ASN A 207 8.95 6.76 3.31
N VAL A 208 8.18 7.66 3.90
CA VAL A 208 8.36 9.11 3.73
C VAL A 208 9.48 9.58 4.62
N THR A 209 10.43 10.33 4.07
CA THR A 209 11.51 10.97 4.81
C THR A 209 11.12 12.39 5.22
N PHE A 210 11.56 12.82 6.40
CA PHE A 210 11.26 14.15 6.97
C PHE A 210 12.45 15.12 6.92
N ASP A 211 13.47 14.77 6.15
CA ASP A 211 14.71 15.53 6.00
C ASP A 211 14.67 16.56 4.84
N GLY A 212 13.51 16.74 4.21
CA GLY A 212 13.33 17.60 3.05
C GLY A 212 13.82 16.99 1.74
N SER A 213 14.30 15.74 1.75
CA SER A 213 14.68 15.06 0.52
C SER A 213 13.44 14.60 -0.27
N THR A 214 13.55 14.67 -1.59
CA THR A 214 12.52 14.15 -2.50
C THR A 214 12.79 12.70 -2.83
N GLN A 215 11.87 11.80 -2.50
CA GLN A 215 11.90 10.39 -2.87
C GLN A 215 10.94 10.13 -4.02
N SER A 216 11.44 9.69 -5.17
CA SER A 216 10.57 9.28 -6.28
C SER A 216 9.83 7.99 -5.96
N VAL A 217 8.56 7.92 -6.39
CA VAL A 217 7.72 6.72 -6.37
C VAL A 217 7.51 6.29 -7.81
N SER A 218 7.80 5.05 -8.11
CA SER A 218 7.52 4.47 -9.42
C SER A 218 7.16 3.00 -9.27
N ALA A 219 6.04 2.62 -9.88
CA ALA A 219 5.61 1.22 -9.95
C ALA A 219 4.86 0.97 -11.24
N VAL A 220 5.12 -0.19 -11.84
CA VAL A 220 4.39 -0.69 -13.00
C VAL A 220 3.94 -2.11 -12.70
N THR A 221 2.65 -2.37 -12.89
CA THR A 221 2.10 -3.72 -12.79
C THR A 221 1.38 -4.10 -14.07
N GLN A 222 1.34 -5.38 -14.38
CA GLN A 222 0.65 -5.93 -15.53
C GLN A 222 -0.40 -6.93 -15.06
N ASN A 223 -1.65 -6.58 -15.28
CA ASN A 223 -2.79 -7.46 -15.04
C ASN A 223 -3.15 -8.16 -16.35
N THR A 224 -2.92 -9.46 -16.44
CA THR A 224 -3.24 -10.27 -17.62
C THR A 224 -4.33 -11.28 -17.25
N ALA A 225 -5.41 -11.29 -18.04
CA ALA A 225 -6.45 -12.29 -17.84
C ALA A 225 -5.88 -13.69 -18.03
N VAL A 226 -6.09 -14.57 -17.07
CA VAL A 226 -5.73 -15.99 -17.16
C VAL A 226 -6.33 -16.62 -18.42
N ALA A 227 -7.54 -16.21 -18.81
CA ALA A 227 -8.22 -16.66 -20.03
C ALA A 227 -7.46 -16.26 -21.31
N SER A 228 -6.89 -15.05 -21.40
CA SER A 228 -6.12 -14.61 -22.56
C SER A 228 -4.78 -15.34 -22.66
N THR A 229 -4.16 -15.64 -21.56
CA THR A 229 -2.92 -16.44 -21.49
C THR A 229 -3.16 -17.87 -21.93
N ILE A 230 -4.24 -18.49 -21.47
CA ILE A 230 -4.66 -19.84 -21.88
C ILE A 230 -4.99 -19.85 -23.36
N ALA A 231 -5.74 -18.86 -23.88
CA ALA A 231 -6.06 -18.77 -25.31
C ALA A 231 -4.81 -18.61 -26.17
N ARG A 232 -3.81 -17.84 -25.76
CA ARG A 232 -2.54 -17.68 -26.51
C ARG A 232 -1.74 -18.98 -26.56
N ILE A 233 -1.72 -19.76 -25.51
CA ILE A 233 -0.96 -21.02 -25.44
C ILE A 233 -1.69 -22.13 -26.21
N PHE A 234 -3.00 -22.25 -26.04
CA PHE A 234 -3.78 -23.34 -26.61
C PHE A 234 -4.29 -23.08 -28.02
N SER A 235 -4.41 -21.83 -28.46
CA SER A 235 -4.88 -21.48 -29.82
C SER A 235 -4.08 -22.16 -30.94
N PRO A 236 -2.73 -22.11 -31.00
CA PRO A 236 -1.97 -22.80 -32.03
C PRO A 236 -2.08 -24.32 -31.96
N VAL A 237 -2.14 -24.88 -30.75
CA VAL A 237 -2.29 -26.33 -30.57
C VAL A 237 -3.66 -26.82 -31.05
N LEU A 238 -4.73 -26.12 -30.69
CA LEU A 238 -6.08 -26.41 -31.15
C LEU A 238 -6.21 -26.27 -32.66
N PHE A 239 -5.56 -25.26 -33.25
CA PHE A 239 -5.53 -25.07 -34.70
C PHE A 239 -4.88 -26.26 -35.43
N TRP A 240 -3.73 -26.72 -34.97
CA TRP A 240 -3.06 -27.90 -35.55
C TRP A 240 -3.83 -29.17 -35.36
N LEU A 241 -4.46 -29.38 -34.19
CA LEU A 241 -5.35 -30.51 -33.93
C LEU A 241 -6.56 -30.51 -34.87
N LEU A 242 -7.13 -29.35 -35.13
CA LEU A 242 -8.25 -29.21 -36.07
C LEU A 242 -7.81 -29.56 -37.51
N ILE A 243 -6.64 -29.12 -37.97
CA ILE A 243 -6.10 -29.47 -39.27
C ILE A 243 -5.86 -30.99 -39.37
N ILE A 244 -5.22 -31.59 -38.36
CA ILE A 244 -4.99 -33.03 -38.33
C ILE A 244 -6.30 -33.79 -38.39
N TRP A 245 -7.31 -33.35 -37.66
CA TRP A 245 -8.64 -33.95 -37.65
C TRP A 245 -9.34 -33.86 -39.01
N LEU A 246 -9.26 -32.67 -39.67
CA LEU A 246 -9.81 -32.48 -41.02
C LEU A 246 -9.13 -33.40 -42.05
N VAL A 247 -7.79 -33.49 -42.02
CA VAL A 247 -7.04 -34.40 -42.90
C VAL A 247 -7.43 -35.85 -42.67
N PHE A 248 -7.55 -36.25 -41.40
CA PHE A 248 -8.00 -37.59 -41.04
C PHE A 248 -9.43 -37.91 -41.56
N MET A 249 -10.35 -36.96 -41.37
CA MET A 249 -11.74 -37.12 -41.85
C MET A 249 -11.83 -37.19 -43.39
N ALA A 250 -11.03 -36.37 -44.10
CA ALA A 250 -10.94 -36.41 -45.57
C ALA A 250 -10.38 -37.77 -46.06
N GLY A 251 -9.30 -38.24 -45.41
CA GLY A 251 -8.68 -39.53 -45.71
C GLY A 251 -9.64 -40.71 -45.42
N PHE A 252 -10.33 -40.66 -44.32
CA PHE A 252 -11.32 -41.65 -43.93
C PHE A 252 -12.51 -41.71 -44.91
N SER A 253 -13.02 -40.53 -45.32
CA SER A 253 -14.10 -40.42 -46.29
C SER A 253 -13.68 -40.95 -47.66
N GLY A 254 -12.44 -40.62 -48.09
CA GLY A 254 -11.84 -41.16 -49.34
C GLY A 254 -11.69 -42.69 -49.29
N PHE A 255 -11.22 -43.21 -48.16
CA PHE A 255 -11.09 -44.68 -47.95
C PHE A 255 -12.42 -45.39 -48.04
N VAL A 256 -13.45 -44.86 -47.33
CA VAL A 256 -14.82 -45.43 -47.39
C VAL A 256 -15.40 -45.39 -48.80
N GLY A 257 -15.23 -44.28 -49.52
CA GLY A 257 -15.63 -44.14 -50.94
C GLY A 257 -14.92 -45.15 -51.81
N TYR A 258 -13.60 -45.29 -51.69
CA TYR A 258 -12.80 -46.26 -52.44
C TYR A 258 -13.25 -47.72 -52.18
N THR A 259 -13.50 -48.10 -50.95
CA THR A 259 -13.95 -49.47 -50.59
C THR A 259 -15.33 -49.77 -51.11
N ARG A 260 -16.25 -48.79 -51.14
CA ARG A 260 -17.59 -48.94 -51.75
C ARG A 260 -17.50 -49.08 -53.28
N PHE A 261 -16.68 -48.29 -53.92
CA PHE A 261 -16.47 -48.33 -55.38
C PHE A 261 -15.87 -49.68 -55.84
N ARG A 262 -14.98 -50.27 -55.02
CA ARG A 262 -14.37 -51.56 -55.32
C ARG A 262 -15.31 -52.74 -55.13
N LYS A 263 -16.28 -52.63 -54.21
CA LYS A 263 -17.33 -53.63 -54.02
C LYS A 263 -18.38 -53.61 -55.14
N SER A 264 -18.71 -52.43 -55.69
CA SER A 264 -19.68 -52.28 -56.77
C SER A 264 -19.23 -52.92 -58.09
N LYS A 265 -17.90 -53.03 -58.33
CA LYS A 265 -17.35 -53.66 -59.55
C LYS A 265 -17.22 -55.21 -59.47
N ARG A 266 -17.68 -55.85 -58.40
CA ARG A 266 -17.56 -57.31 -58.21
C ARG A 266 -18.89 -58.03 -58.21
N THR A 267 -19.97 -57.44 -58.70
CA THR A 267 -21.21 -58.17 -58.94
C THR A 267 -21.11 -58.86 -60.33
N PRO A 268 -20.97 -60.18 -60.39
CA PRO A 268 -21.05 -60.89 -61.67
C PRO A 268 -22.51 -60.93 -62.05
N THR A 269 -22.81 -60.52 -63.30
CA THR A 269 -24.04 -60.85 -63.99
C THR A 269 -24.12 -62.38 -64.20
N ALA A 270 -25.14 -62.99 -63.58
CA ALA A 270 -25.61 -64.32 -63.95
C ALA A 270 -26.65 -64.24 -65.04
#